data_927c7803dfbf34f3237fac54be788eb6
#
_entry.id   927c7803dfbf34f3237fac54be788eb6
#
_cell.length_a   1.000
_cell.length_b   1.000
_cell.length_c   1.000
_cell.angle_alpha   90.00
_cell.angle_beta   90.00
_cell.angle_gamma   90.00
#
_symmetry.space_group_name_H-M   'P 1'
#
loop_
_entity.id
_entity.type
_entity.pdbx_description
1 polymer ?
#
loop_
_entity_poly.entity_id
_entity_poly.type
_entity_poly.pdbx_seq_one_letter_code
_entity_poly.pdbx_strand_id
1 'polypeptide(L)'
;MRYNTTTLSLVIAAAFVAGVVASPIAQHALADAHAESAPLAPAMIDLMAMKHADLPTTGNREMNAKGLVVTDNATIGIQSGNVAKHNHPKTDEIQYILEGSGAMWLGGERKDFKPGTLIVIPKGTAHGGTIVTSGPVKAIAIKIPPQGPTDTVFMN
;
A
#
# COMPACT_ATOMS: atom_id res chain seq x y z
N MET A 1 -14.36 -27.47 -49.68
CA MET A 1 -13.45 -27.06 -48.60
C MET A 1 -14.24 -27.02 -47.29
N ARG A 2 -13.92 -27.90 -46.32
CA ARG A 2 -14.55 -27.89 -45.00
C ARG A 2 -13.67 -26.99 -44.09
N TYR A 3 -14.16 -25.83 -43.74
CA TYR A 3 -13.49 -25.00 -42.76
C TYR A 3 -13.65 -25.64 -41.38
N ASN A 4 -12.53 -25.76 -40.68
CA ASN A 4 -12.49 -26.37 -39.35
C ASN A 4 -13.16 -25.39 -38.35
N THR A 5 -14.25 -25.86 -37.72
CA THR A 5 -15.07 -25.07 -36.78
C THR A 5 -14.25 -24.49 -35.62
N THR A 6 -13.16 -25.13 -35.26
CA THR A 6 -12.24 -24.69 -34.20
C THR A 6 -11.50 -23.38 -34.57
N THR A 7 -11.10 -23.20 -35.84
CA THR A 7 -10.40 -22.03 -36.32
C THR A 7 -11.33 -20.79 -36.37
N LEU A 8 -12.60 -21.01 -36.70
CA LEU A 8 -13.58 -19.92 -36.74
C LEU A 8 -13.90 -19.39 -35.33
N SER A 9 -14.01 -20.29 -34.35
CA SER A 9 -14.27 -19.92 -32.96
C SER A 9 -13.11 -19.08 -32.35
N LEU A 10 -11.86 -19.39 -32.69
CA LEU A 10 -10.70 -18.64 -32.18
C LEU A 10 -10.62 -17.23 -32.79
N VAL A 11 -10.98 -17.07 -34.08
CA VAL A 11 -10.98 -15.77 -34.75
C VAL A 11 -12.07 -14.85 -34.20
N ILE A 12 -13.24 -15.42 -33.90
CA ILE A 12 -14.37 -14.65 -33.31
C ILE A 12 -14.00 -14.20 -31.87
N ALA A 13 -13.39 -15.09 -31.07
CA ALA A 13 -12.96 -14.74 -29.73
C ALA A 13 -11.88 -13.65 -29.72
N ALA A 14 -10.88 -13.72 -30.63
CA ALA A 14 -9.84 -12.70 -30.74
C ALA A 14 -10.38 -11.34 -31.20
N ALA A 15 -11.33 -11.31 -32.14
CA ALA A 15 -11.98 -10.09 -32.60
C ALA A 15 -12.85 -9.45 -31.50
N PHE A 16 -13.50 -10.25 -30.66
CA PHE A 16 -14.30 -9.76 -29.55
C PHE A 16 -13.44 -9.12 -28.45
N VAL A 17 -12.31 -9.75 -28.11
CA VAL A 17 -11.35 -9.19 -27.12
C VAL A 17 -10.73 -7.89 -27.62
N ALA A 18 -10.32 -7.83 -28.90
CA ALA A 18 -9.77 -6.60 -29.47
C ALA A 18 -10.80 -5.45 -29.58
N GLY A 19 -12.06 -5.80 -29.89
CA GLY A 19 -13.16 -4.82 -29.99
C GLY A 19 -13.56 -4.22 -28.63
N VAL A 20 -13.49 -5.00 -27.55
CA VAL A 20 -13.82 -4.55 -26.19
C VAL A 20 -12.74 -3.60 -25.65
N VAL A 21 -11.46 -3.85 -25.95
CA VAL A 21 -10.36 -2.99 -25.49
C VAL A 21 -10.33 -1.62 -26.21
N ALA A 22 -10.85 -1.55 -27.44
CA ALA A 22 -10.87 -0.32 -28.23
C ALA A 22 -12.11 0.58 -28.01
N SER A 23 -13.10 0.10 -27.28
CA SER A 23 -14.33 0.85 -27.01
C SER A 23 -14.17 1.77 -25.79
N PRO A 24 -14.43 3.11 -25.90
CA PRO A 24 -14.43 4.02 -24.75
C PRO A 24 -15.38 3.58 -23.63
N ILE A 25 -16.49 2.94 -24.00
CA ILE A 25 -17.47 2.39 -23.04
C ILE A 25 -16.88 1.23 -22.24
N ALA A 26 -16.07 0.38 -22.87
CA ALA A 26 -15.40 -0.72 -22.17
C ALA A 26 -14.29 -0.21 -21.20
N GLN A 27 -13.62 0.88 -21.56
CA GLN A 27 -12.63 1.49 -20.66
C GLN A 27 -13.30 2.14 -19.43
N HIS A 28 -14.47 2.76 -19.59
CA HIS A 28 -15.27 3.25 -18.45
C HIS A 28 -15.79 2.11 -17.57
N ALA A 29 -16.31 1.03 -18.17
CA ALA A 29 -16.78 -0.13 -17.41
C ALA A 29 -15.66 -0.85 -16.63
N LEU A 30 -14.40 -0.79 -17.11
CA LEU A 30 -13.25 -1.33 -16.40
C LEU A 30 -12.72 -0.37 -15.33
N ALA A 31 -12.94 0.93 -15.48
CA ALA A 31 -12.54 1.94 -14.49
C ALA A 31 -13.49 1.97 -13.27
N ASP A 32 -14.76 1.63 -13.48
CA ASP A 32 -15.79 1.58 -12.42
C ASP A 32 -15.90 0.19 -11.75
N ALA A 33 -15.22 -0.83 -12.26
CA ALA A 33 -15.09 -2.11 -11.57
C ALA A 33 -14.08 -1.91 -10.41
N HIS A 34 -14.53 -1.31 -9.31
CA HIS A 34 -13.88 -1.50 -8.02
C HIS A 34 -13.90 -3.01 -7.77
N ALA A 35 -12.75 -3.66 -7.88
CA ALA A 35 -12.64 -5.04 -7.43
C ALA A 35 -12.98 -5.00 -5.93
N GLU A 36 -14.19 -5.45 -5.60
CA GLU A 36 -14.63 -5.55 -4.20
C GLU A 36 -13.58 -6.34 -3.44
N SER A 37 -13.10 -5.78 -2.35
CA SER A 37 -12.09 -6.44 -1.53
C SER A 37 -12.66 -7.75 -1.01
N ALA A 38 -11.87 -8.82 -1.03
CA ALA A 38 -12.31 -10.12 -0.52
C ALA A 38 -12.78 -9.97 0.94
N PRO A 39 -13.86 -10.67 1.34
CA PRO A 39 -14.36 -10.64 2.71
C PRO A 39 -13.25 -10.98 3.70
N LEU A 40 -13.17 -10.24 4.81
CA LEU A 40 -12.21 -10.53 5.86
C LEU A 40 -12.53 -11.87 6.52
N ALA A 41 -11.51 -12.68 6.71
CA ALA A 41 -11.58 -13.90 7.52
C ALA A 41 -10.97 -13.66 8.90
N PRO A 42 -11.50 -14.30 9.97
CA PRO A 42 -10.87 -14.25 11.29
C PRO A 42 -9.43 -14.74 11.23
N ALA A 43 -8.50 -13.96 11.81
CA ALA A 43 -7.08 -14.30 11.83
C ALA A 43 -6.40 -13.76 13.09
N MET A 44 -5.40 -14.45 13.58
CA MET A 44 -4.45 -13.95 14.57
C MET A 44 -3.06 -13.92 13.93
N ILE A 45 -2.39 -12.78 14.00
CA ILE A 45 -1.11 -12.55 13.33
C ILE A 45 -0.10 -12.13 14.39
N ASP A 46 0.97 -12.91 14.57
CA ASP A 46 2.09 -12.53 15.43
C ASP A 46 3.01 -11.54 14.70
N LEU A 47 2.83 -10.26 15.01
CA LEU A 47 3.59 -9.16 14.40
C LEU A 47 5.05 -9.14 14.90
N MET A 48 5.30 -9.63 16.10
CA MET A 48 6.65 -9.65 16.68
C MET A 48 7.53 -10.73 16.03
N ALA A 49 6.92 -11.81 15.56
CA ALA A 49 7.63 -12.86 14.82
C ALA A 49 8.09 -12.41 13.40
N MET A 50 7.48 -11.36 12.84
CA MET A 50 7.83 -10.85 11.51
C MET A 50 9.11 -10.00 11.58
N LYS A 51 10.25 -10.53 11.15
CA LYS A 51 11.53 -9.81 11.13
C LYS A 51 11.64 -8.93 9.88
N HIS A 52 12.46 -7.88 9.96
CA HIS A 52 12.74 -6.99 8.82
C HIS A 52 13.12 -7.78 7.55
N ALA A 53 14.00 -8.75 7.67
CA ALA A 53 14.49 -9.54 6.55
C ALA A 53 13.42 -10.46 5.90
N ASP A 54 12.35 -10.77 6.62
CA ASP A 54 11.29 -11.65 6.16
C ASP A 54 10.18 -10.89 5.43
N LEU A 55 10.19 -9.56 5.51
CA LEU A 55 9.20 -8.71 4.84
C LEU A 55 9.61 -8.44 3.38
N PRO A 56 8.66 -8.45 2.44
CA PRO A 56 8.92 -8.08 1.06
C PRO A 56 9.54 -6.67 0.94
N THR A 57 10.52 -6.53 0.04
CA THR A 57 11.07 -5.23 -0.31
C THR A 57 10.02 -4.37 -1.01
N THR A 58 10.06 -3.07 -0.75
CA THR A 58 9.22 -2.08 -1.45
C THR A 58 10.01 -1.39 -2.58
N GLY A 59 9.38 -0.48 -3.31
CA GLY A 59 10.09 0.41 -4.23
C GLY A 59 11.09 1.35 -3.54
N ASN A 60 10.98 1.54 -2.22
CA ASN A 60 11.97 2.21 -1.38
C ASN A 60 12.95 1.18 -0.83
N ARG A 61 14.24 1.32 -1.16
CA ARG A 61 15.32 0.39 -0.76
C ARG A 61 15.53 0.31 0.76
N GLU A 62 15.11 1.32 1.50
CA GLU A 62 15.28 1.38 2.95
C GLU A 62 14.07 0.84 3.72
N MET A 63 13.03 0.38 3.03
CA MET A 63 11.79 -0.06 3.67
C MET A 63 11.29 -1.38 3.09
N ASN A 64 11.01 -2.31 3.97
CA ASN A 64 10.29 -3.56 3.70
C ASN A 64 8.87 -3.46 4.27
N ALA A 65 7.87 -3.98 3.57
CA ALA A 65 6.49 -3.92 4.04
C ALA A 65 5.65 -5.09 3.54
N LYS A 66 4.60 -5.42 4.30
CA LYS A 66 3.62 -6.43 3.93
C LYS A 66 2.22 -5.96 4.32
N GLY A 67 1.27 -6.01 3.37
CA GLY A 67 -0.14 -5.84 3.67
C GLY A 67 -0.67 -7.00 4.51
N LEU A 68 -1.44 -6.69 5.54
CA LEU A 68 -2.03 -7.67 6.45
C LEU A 68 -3.55 -7.72 6.31
N VAL A 69 -4.17 -6.55 6.15
CA VAL A 69 -5.62 -6.39 5.98
C VAL A 69 -5.86 -5.38 4.87
N VAL A 70 -6.75 -5.70 3.95
CA VAL A 70 -7.17 -4.81 2.86
C VAL A 70 -8.68 -4.82 2.80
N THR A 71 -9.29 -3.65 2.89
CA THR A 71 -10.72 -3.40 2.73
C THR A 71 -10.93 -2.19 1.84
N ASP A 72 -12.16 -1.91 1.46
CA ASP A 72 -12.50 -0.72 0.66
C ASP A 72 -12.28 0.58 1.44
N ASN A 73 -12.29 0.52 2.78
CA ASN A 73 -12.23 1.69 3.65
C ASN A 73 -10.86 1.92 4.28
N ALA A 74 -10.04 0.88 4.44
CA ALA A 74 -8.74 0.98 5.09
C ALA A 74 -7.80 -0.15 4.66
N THR A 75 -6.51 0.11 4.80
CA THR A 75 -5.49 -0.94 4.76
C THR A 75 -4.70 -0.95 6.07
N ILE A 76 -4.31 -2.15 6.52
CA ILE A 76 -3.39 -2.34 7.63
C ILE A 76 -2.18 -3.12 7.10
N GLY A 77 -1.00 -2.59 7.32
CA GLY A 77 0.26 -3.23 6.94
C GLY A 77 1.28 -3.19 8.06
N ILE A 78 2.24 -4.09 7.99
CA ILE A 78 3.47 -3.99 8.76
C ILE A 78 4.55 -3.42 7.86
N GLN A 79 5.29 -2.46 8.36
CA GLN A 79 6.42 -1.85 7.68
C GLN A 79 7.65 -1.84 8.58
N SER A 80 8.83 -1.99 8.00
CA SER A 80 10.10 -1.99 8.71
C SER A 80 11.17 -1.30 7.90
N GLY A 81 11.84 -0.34 8.51
CA GLY A 81 12.89 0.47 7.89
C GLY A 81 12.58 1.96 7.94
N ASN A 82 13.01 2.68 6.91
CA ASN A 82 12.90 4.13 6.83
C ASN A 82 12.32 4.58 5.48
N VAL A 83 11.73 5.75 5.46
CA VAL A 83 11.24 6.43 4.25
C VAL A 83 11.63 7.90 4.31
N ALA A 84 12.00 8.47 3.16
CA ALA A 84 12.27 9.90 3.05
C ALA A 84 11.05 10.74 3.47
N LYS A 85 11.27 11.98 3.85
CA LYS A 85 10.18 12.91 4.20
C LYS A 85 9.18 13.03 3.06
N HIS A 86 7.89 12.84 3.36
CA HIS A 86 6.81 12.86 2.37
C HIS A 86 5.47 13.22 3.02
N ASN A 87 4.42 13.30 2.23
CA ASN A 87 3.04 13.33 2.71
C ASN A 87 2.13 12.45 1.84
N HIS A 88 0.93 12.20 2.35
CA HIS A 88 -0.18 11.57 1.64
C HIS A 88 -1.31 12.60 1.47
N PRO A 89 -1.52 13.17 0.27
CA PRO A 89 -2.56 14.19 0.06
C PRO A 89 -3.98 13.73 0.33
N LYS A 90 -4.28 12.42 0.20
CA LYS A 90 -5.64 11.88 0.24
C LYS A 90 -5.88 10.88 1.38
N THR A 91 -4.83 10.39 2.03
CA THR A 91 -4.87 9.31 3.01
C THR A 91 -4.41 9.81 4.38
N ASP A 92 -5.24 9.59 5.41
CA ASP A 92 -4.80 9.65 6.81
C ASP A 92 -3.98 8.40 7.13
N GLU A 93 -2.89 8.54 7.87
CA GLU A 93 -2.08 7.43 8.32
C GLU A 93 -1.97 7.40 9.85
N ILE A 94 -2.09 6.20 10.42
CA ILE A 94 -1.83 5.97 11.83
C ILE A 94 -0.74 4.93 11.94
N GLN A 95 0.32 5.23 12.67
CA GLN A 95 1.41 4.30 12.92
C GLN A 95 1.47 3.91 14.40
N TYR A 96 1.68 2.63 14.67
CA TYR A 96 1.99 2.14 16.01
C TYR A 96 3.36 1.47 15.99
N ILE A 97 4.29 2.02 16.74
CA ILE A 97 5.68 1.56 16.77
C ILE A 97 5.79 0.29 17.59
N LEU A 98 6.24 -0.80 16.95
CA LEU A 98 6.48 -2.10 17.55
C LEU A 98 7.92 -2.25 18.05
N GLU A 99 8.89 -1.82 17.23
CA GLU A 99 10.32 -1.95 17.49
C GLU A 99 11.08 -0.74 16.98
N GLY A 100 12.26 -0.51 17.55
CA GLY A 100 13.13 0.57 17.18
C GLY A 100 12.76 1.91 17.81
N SER A 101 13.69 2.86 17.78
CA SER A 101 13.54 4.20 18.34
C SER A 101 14.21 5.21 17.44
N GLY A 102 13.78 6.46 17.52
CA GLY A 102 14.38 7.54 16.76
C GLY A 102 13.56 8.82 16.82
N ALA A 103 13.82 9.71 15.88
CA ALA A 103 13.05 10.93 15.65
C ALA A 103 12.64 11.02 14.18
N MET A 104 11.41 11.43 13.90
CA MET A 104 10.89 11.62 12.55
C MET A 104 10.28 13.01 12.39
N TRP A 105 10.15 13.47 11.17
CA TRP A 105 9.31 14.63 10.88
C TRP A 105 7.84 14.27 11.12
N LEU A 106 7.12 15.16 11.81
CA LEU A 106 5.68 15.14 11.96
C LEU A 106 5.16 16.58 11.87
N GLY A 107 4.63 16.94 10.72
CA GLY A 107 4.36 18.33 10.38
C GLY A 107 5.64 19.14 10.23
N GLY A 108 5.70 20.26 10.93
CA GLY A 108 6.83 21.22 10.86
C GLY A 108 8.01 20.91 11.78
N GLU A 109 7.97 19.88 12.60
CA GLU A 109 8.99 19.59 13.61
C GLU A 109 9.36 18.11 13.69
N ARG A 110 10.50 17.82 14.33
CA ARG A 110 10.89 16.44 14.65
C ARG A 110 10.29 16.02 15.98
N LYS A 111 9.76 14.81 16.02
CA LYS A 111 9.21 14.18 17.22
C LYS A 111 9.93 12.86 17.47
N ASP A 112 10.29 12.64 18.73
CA ASP A 112 10.88 11.38 19.17
C ASP A 112 9.79 10.30 19.28
N PHE A 113 10.18 9.06 18.97
CA PHE A 113 9.34 7.89 19.13
C PHE A 113 10.14 6.70 19.67
N LYS A 114 9.41 5.76 20.26
CA LYS A 114 9.92 4.48 20.80
C LYS A 114 8.82 3.42 20.68
N PRO A 115 9.10 2.14 20.95
CA PRO A 115 8.07 1.10 21.01
C PRO A 115 6.91 1.52 21.93
N GLY A 116 5.68 1.30 21.47
CA GLY A 116 4.46 1.73 22.14
C GLY A 116 3.97 3.13 21.77
N THR A 117 4.70 3.89 20.94
CA THR A 117 4.24 5.20 20.45
C THR A 117 3.17 5.02 19.38
N LEU A 118 2.03 5.69 19.54
CA LEU A 118 1.01 5.87 18.50
C LEU A 118 1.24 7.22 17.83
N ILE A 119 1.35 7.23 16.50
CA ILE A 119 1.56 8.44 15.69
C ILE A 119 0.33 8.61 14.80
N VAL A 120 -0.33 9.76 14.89
CA VAL A 120 -1.48 10.12 14.05
C VAL A 120 -1.03 11.15 13.03
N ILE A 121 -1.20 10.82 11.76
CA ILE A 121 -0.70 11.59 10.61
C ILE A 121 -1.89 11.91 9.71
N PRO A 122 -2.57 13.06 9.92
CA PRO A 122 -3.63 13.48 9.02
C PRO A 122 -3.12 13.66 7.59
N LYS A 123 -3.95 13.41 6.60
CA LYS A 123 -3.65 13.65 5.19
C LYS A 123 -3.04 15.04 4.96
N GLY A 124 -2.08 15.12 4.06
CA GLY A 124 -1.31 16.34 3.78
C GLY A 124 -0.20 16.64 4.81
N THR A 125 -0.15 15.96 5.95
CA THR A 125 0.88 16.18 6.97
C THR A 125 2.23 15.60 6.51
N ALA A 126 3.26 16.43 6.50
CA ALA A 126 4.63 15.98 6.22
C ALA A 126 5.12 15.04 7.32
N HIS A 127 5.69 13.88 6.95
CA HIS A 127 6.20 12.90 7.91
C HIS A 127 7.32 12.03 7.32
N GLY A 128 7.94 11.18 8.14
CA GLY A 128 9.08 10.36 7.71
C GLY A 128 10.42 11.05 7.88
N GLY A 129 11.42 10.72 7.06
CA GLY A 129 12.78 11.22 7.17
C GLY A 129 13.39 10.92 8.55
N THR A 130 13.27 9.65 8.96
CA THR A 130 13.59 9.19 10.32
C THR A 130 15.10 9.19 10.56
N ILE A 131 15.52 9.69 11.71
CA ILE A 131 16.85 9.46 12.28
C ILE A 131 16.69 8.32 13.28
N VAL A 132 17.19 7.13 12.95
CA VAL A 132 17.10 5.93 13.78
C VAL A 132 18.18 5.96 14.85
N THR A 133 17.81 5.82 16.12
CA THR A 133 18.72 5.69 17.25
C THR A 133 18.87 4.24 17.72
N SER A 134 17.85 3.41 17.50
CA SER A 134 17.86 1.97 17.70
C SER A 134 16.93 1.33 16.67
N GLY A 135 17.37 0.34 15.94
CA GLY A 135 16.57 -0.21 14.84
C GLY A 135 16.91 -1.62 14.45
N PRO A 136 16.25 -2.11 13.42
CA PRO A 136 15.34 -1.40 12.50
C PRO A 136 14.04 -0.94 13.18
N VAL A 137 13.49 0.16 12.71
CA VAL A 137 12.16 0.62 13.14
C VAL A 137 11.11 -0.28 12.48
N LYS A 138 10.19 -0.81 13.28
CA LYS A 138 9.06 -1.62 12.81
C LYS A 138 7.75 -1.04 13.34
N ALA A 139 6.78 -0.87 12.47
CA ALA A 139 5.49 -0.28 12.82
C ALA A 139 4.34 -0.98 12.09
N ILE A 140 3.15 -0.96 12.71
CA ILE A 140 1.88 -1.12 12.00
C ILE A 140 1.55 0.24 11.39
N ALA A 141 1.15 0.23 10.11
CA ALA A 141 0.60 1.39 9.42
C ALA A 141 -0.85 1.10 9.03
N ILE A 142 -1.76 1.97 9.45
CA ILE A 142 -3.18 1.95 9.10
C ILE A 142 -3.42 3.15 8.20
N LYS A 143 -3.99 2.94 7.02
CA LYS A 143 -4.25 3.98 6.02
C LYS A 143 -5.73 4.07 5.69
N ILE A 144 -6.29 5.27 5.79
CA ILE A 144 -7.72 5.56 5.69
C ILE A 144 -7.94 6.81 4.80
N PRO A 145 -8.58 6.67 3.64
CA PRO A 145 -8.87 5.42 2.91
C PRO A 145 -7.59 4.68 2.49
N PRO A 146 -7.71 3.52 1.83
CA PRO A 146 -6.55 2.83 1.25
C PRO A 146 -5.71 3.77 0.39
N GLN A 147 -4.39 3.71 0.58
CA GLN A 147 -3.48 4.57 -0.17
C GLN A 147 -3.42 4.17 -1.64
N GLY A 148 -3.74 5.10 -2.52
CA GLY A 148 -3.56 4.92 -3.96
C GLY A 148 -2.07 4.96 -4.39
N PRO A 149 -1.75 4.43 -5.58
CA PRO A 149 -0.36 4.29 -6.04
C PRO A 149 0.36 5.64 -6.24
N THR A 150 -0.37 6.73 -6.39
CA THR A 150 0.18 8.09 -6.59
C THR A 150 0.02 8.99 -5.37
N ASP A 151 -0.44 8.45 -4.23
CA ASP A 151 -0.73 9.23 -3.03
C ASP A 151 0.49 9.31 -2.08
N THR A 152 1.68 9.45 -2.64
CA THR A 152 2.91 9.76 -1.90
C THR A 152 3.65 10.88 -2.62
N VAL A 153 3.82 12.01 -1.95
CA VAL A 153 4.56 13.17 -2.45
C VAL A 153 5.80 13.38 -1.59
N PHE A 154 6.96 13.08 -2.15
CA PHE A 154 8.25 13.28 -1.47
C PHE A 154 8.58 14.77 -1.36
N MET A 155 9.23 15.13 -0.26
CA MET A 155 9.61 16.50 0.10
C MET A 155 11.13 16.61 0.28
N ASN A 156 11.66 17.72 -0.12
CA ASN A 156 13.07 18.08 0.09
C ASN A 156 13.32 18.53 1.53
#